data_f266954eb8d72ad3dc8912e84f17b0d5
#
_entry.id   f266954eb8d72ad3dc8912e84f17b0d5
#
_cell.length_a   1.000
_cell.length_b   1.000
_cell.length_c   1.000
_cell.angle_alpha   90.00
_cell.angle_beta   90.00
_cell.angle_gamma   90.00
#
_symmetry.space_group_name_H-M   'P 1'
#
loop_
_entity.id
_entity.type
_entity.pdbx_description
1 polymer ?
#
loop_
_entity_poly.entity_id
_entity_poly.type
_entity_poly.pdbx_seq_one_letter_code
_entity_poly.pdbx_strand_id
1 'polypeptide(L)'
;QEITVSTNAKKWTAEIPSTSSWVSLSTTSGSGDASVKVSVGGNGYAMRSTTISFSAKGAKTKLLTISQEPGNGETPPIGTSGLYADPEIPDADGPCTLYYKADDAKFKGWTDDLYAHIGIVGTEWTFVQAEWNENIDKCKWIPTGETDLWKLEITPTIREWFGSGDAEVSRIGVVVRSKDGSKQTPDLFVQVSDTKNKFEPVDPVKEAMPSGCSHGINYNPDGSVTVVLYDKDKNGASYDWCY
;
A
#
# COMPACT_ATOMS: atom_id res chain seq x y z
N GLN A 1 19.68 -11.80 -11.30
CA GLN A 1 20.96 -11.13 -11.52
C GLN A 1 21.95 -11.58 -10.46
N GLU A 2 23.24 -11.66 -10.81
CA GLU A 2 24.31 -12.09 -9.90
C GLU A 2 25.18 -10.88 -9.53
N ILE A 3 25.52 -10.78 -8.25
CA ILE A 3 26.42 -9.75 -7.72
C ILE A 3 27.61 -10.41 -7.01
N THR A 4 28.75 -9.76 -7.01
CA THR A 4 29.92 -10.21 -6.29
C THR A 4 30.10 -9.40 -5.01
N VAL A 5 30.16 -10.11 -3.89
CA VAL A 5 30.65 -9.55 -2.62
C VAL A 5 32.14 -9.80 -2.57
N SER A 6 32.96 -8.75 -2.52
CA SER A 6 34.40 -8.86 -2.40
C SER A 6 34.85 -8.27 -1.07
N THR A 7 35.46 -9.11 -0.22
CA THR A 7 35.86 -8.73 1.13
C THR A 7 36.90 -9.68 1.70
N ASN A 8 37.81 -9.13 2.49
CA ASN A 8 38.75 -9.91 3.30
C ASN A 8 38.21 -10.21 4.72
N ALA A 9 36.94 -9.84 4.99
CA ALA A 9 36.34 -10.08 6.29
C ALA A 9 36.03 -11.57 6.50
N LYS A 10 36.23 -12.03 7.74
CA LYS A 10 35.91 -13.41 8.13
C LYS A 10 34.42 -13.72 8.09
N LYS A 11 33.60 -12.70 8.18
CA LYS A 11 32.13 -12.82 8.11
C LYS A 11 31.52 -11.51 7.60
N TRP A 12 30.57 -11.62 6.67
CA TRP A 12 29.68 -10.54 6.25
C TRP A 12 28.23 -10.97 6.35
N THR A 13 27.32 -10.00 6.42
CA THR A 13 25.86 -10.20 6.42
C THR A 13 25.20 -9.23 5.47
N ALA A 14 24.09 -9.66 4.87
CA ALA A 14 23.22 -8.83 4.06
C ALA A 14 21.84 -8.76 4.71
N GLU A 15 21.24 -7.58 4.73
CA GLU A 15 19.91 -7.33 5.29
C GLU A 15 19.02 -6.72 4.22
N ILE A 16 17.85 -7.33 4.02
CA ILE A 16 16.77 -6.86 3.15
C ILE A 16 15.69 -6.29 4.08
N PRO A 17 15.18 -5.07 3.85
CA PRO A 17 14.06 -4.54 4.62
C PRO A 17 12.85 -5.49 4.57
N SER A 18 12.19 -5.70 5.70
CA SER A 18 11.02 -6.59 5.80
C SER A 18 9.86 -6.20 4.88
N THR A 19 9.78 -4.92 4.53
CA THR A 19 8.80 -4.37 3.56
C THR A 19 9.11 -4.76 2.11
N SER A 20 10.25 -5.38 1.84
CA SER A 20 10.73 -5.70 0.49
C SER A 20 10.70 -7.19 0.19
N SER A 21 9.59 -7.85 0.51
CA SER A 21 9.37 -9.30 0.29
C SER A 21 9.52 -9.74 -1.18
N TRP A 22 9.48 -8.80 -2.10
CA TRP A 22 9.66 -9.02 -3.53
C TRP A 22 11.12 -9.21 -3.97
N VAL A 23 12.09 -8.99 -3.06
CA VAL A 23 13.52 -9.22 -3.30
C VAL A 23 14.00 -10.37 -2.41
N SER A 24 14.82 -11.25 -2.96
CA SER A 24 15.49 -12.30 -2.21
C SER A 24 16.93 -12.48 -2.65
N LEU A 25 17.77 -12.94 -1.73
CA LEU A 25 19.17 -13.28 -1.97
C LEU A 25 19.37 -14.80 -1.81
N SER A 26 20.24 -15.37 -2.63
CA SER A 26 20.62 -16.79 -2.49
C SER A 26 21.29 -17.10 -1.15
N THR A 27 21.94 -16.09 -0.56
CA THR A 27 22.47 -16.12 0.80
C THR A 27 22.49 -14.73 1.40
N THR A 28 22.24 -14.63 2.70
CA THR A 28 22.32 -13.38 3.45
C THR A 28 23.55 -13.27 4.33
N SER A 29 24.49 -14.22 4.22
CA SER A 29 25.76 -14.17 4.94
C SER A 29 26.83 -15.03 4.27
N GLY A 30 28.08 -14.71 4.51
CA GLY A 30 29.23 -15.48 4.01
C GLY A 30 30.53 -15.08 4.64
N SER A 31 31.63 -15.66 4.15
CA SER A 31 33.01 -15.34 4.52
C SER A 31 33.86 -15.15 3.27
N GLY A 32 34.72 -14.12 3.26
CA GLY A 32 35.52 -13.80 2.06
C GLY A 32 34.66 -13.44 0.87
N ASP A 33 35.23 -13.57 -0.31
CA ASP A 33 34.54 -13.28 -1.56
C ASP A 33 33.45 -14.31 -1.85
N ALA A 34 32.32 -13.83 -2.37
CA ALA A 34 31.17 -14.68 -2.68
C ALA A 34 30.36 -14.12 -3.85
N SER A 35 29.75 -15.02 -4.62
CA SER A 35 28.74 -14.67 -5.59
C SER A 35 27.35 -14.85 -4.96
N VAL A 36 26.52 -13.82 -5.05
CA VAL A 36 25.18 -13.78 -4.48
C VAL A 36 24.16 -13.52 -5.59
N LYS A 37 23.25 -14.46 -5.79
CA LYS A 37 22.15 -14.28 -6.73
C LYS A 37 21.06 -13.42 -6.10
N VAL A 38 20.74 -12.31 -6.75
CA VAL A 38 19.58 -11.45 -6.44
C VAL A 38 18.42 -11.91 -7.30
N SER A 39 17.33 -12.29 -6.68
CA SER A 39 16.08 -12.61 -7.36
C SER A 39 15.03 -11.57 -7.00
N VAL A 40 14.25 -11.12 -7.98
CA VAL A 40 13.17 -10.17 -7.81
C VAL A 40 11.88 -10.83 -8.31
N GLY A 41 10.81 -10.66 -7.55
CA GLY A 41 9.47 -11.09 -7.96
C GLY A 41 8.95 -10.25 -9.13
N GLY A 42 7.90 -10.71 -9.80
CA GLY A 42 7.20 -9.93 -10.81
C GLY A 42 6.85 -8.54 -10.25
N ASN A 43 6.96 -7.51 -11.09
CA ASN A 43 6.48 -6.18 -10.75
C ASN A 43 5.22 -5.93 -11.57
N GLY A 44 4.17 -5.46 -10.88
CA GLY A 44 2.94 -5.09 -11.55
C GLY A 44 3.10 -3.79 -12.34
N TYR A 45 2.75 -2.67 -11.71
CA TYR A 45 2.48 -1.44 -12.47
C TYR A 45 3.24 -0.21 -11.99
N ALA A 46 3.76 -0.23 -10.76
CA ALA A 46 4.47 0.90 -10.18
C ALA A 46 5.98 0.64 -10.13
N MET A 47 6.78 1.65 -10.41
CA MET A 47 8.20 1.60 -10.11
C MET A 47 8.39 1.34 -8.62
N ARG A 48 9.22 0.37 -8.27
CA ARG A 48 9.56 0.08 -6.88
C ARG A 48 11.05 0.00 -6.67
N SER A 49 11.51 0.37 -5.48
CA SER A 49 12.91 0.25 -5.13
C SER A 49 13.09 -0.16 -3.67
N THR A 50 14.22 -0.78 -3.39
CA THR A 50 14.66 -1.12 -2.05
C THR A 50 16.17 -1.05 -1.95
N THR A 51 16.68 -0.93 -0.73
CA THR A 51 18.12 -0.88 -0.49
C THR A 51 18.51 -2.03 0.43
N ILE A 52 19.40 -2.88 -0.05
CA ILE A 52 20.00 -3.99 0.70
C ILE A 52 21.28 -3.48 1.33
N SER A 53 21.46 -3.72 2.63
CA SER A 53 22.69 -3.35 3.33
C SER A 53 23.60 -4.56 3.50
N PHE A 54 24.88 -4.39 3.13
CA PHE A 54 25.94 -5.38 3.36
C PHE A 54 26.90 -4.87 4.42
N SER A 55 27.07 -5.64 5.48
CA SER A 55 27.84 -5.27 6.66
C SER A 55 28.91 -6.32 7.00
N ALA A 56 30.07 -5.86 7.44
CA ALA A 56 31.12 -6.70 7.98
C ALA A 56 31.83 -5.99 9.13
N LYS A 57 32.35 -6.74 10.11
CA LYS A 57 33.03 -6.17 11.26
C LYS A 57 34.25 -5.36 10.82
N GLY A 58 34.29 -4.09 11.21
CA GLY A 58 35.41 -3.19 10.91
C GLY A 58 35.36 -2.55 9.52
N ALA A 59 34.31 -2.78 8.76
CA ALA A 59 34.09 -2.15 7.44
C ALA A 59 32.86 -1.22 7.47
N LYS A 60 32.86 -0.23 6.56
CA LYS A 60 31.66 0.58 6.34
C LYS A 60 30.61 -0.26 5.63
N THR A 61 29.38 -0.17 6.10
CA THR A 61 28.21 -0.77 5.42
C THR A 61 28.14 -0.30 3.98
N LYS A 62 27.95 -1.24 3.06
CA LYS A 62 27.69 -0.99 1.65
C LYS A 62 26.22 -1.15 1.35
N LEU A 63 25.70 -0.28 0.52
CA LEU A 63 24.30 -0.26 0.13
C LEU A 63 24.19 -0.65 -1.35
N LEU A 64 23.26 -1.56 -1.63
CA LEU A 64 22.87 -1.94 -2.98
C LEU A 64 21.41 -1.58 -3.18
N THR A 65 21.14 -0.59 -4.01
CA THR A 65 19.77 -0.24 -4.37
C THR A 65 19.31 -1.11 -5.54
N ILE A 66 18.17 -1.75 -5.35
CA ILE A 66 17.46 -2.49 -6.40
C ILE A 66 16.26 -1.63 -6.80
N SER A 67 16.21 -1.27 -8.07
CA SER A 67 15.05 -0.59 -8.66
C SER A 67 14.46 -1.50 -9.72
N GLN A 68 13.13 -1.58 -9.74
CA GLN A 68 12.41 -2.35 -10.73
C GLN A 68 11.34 -1.45 -11.35
N GLU A 69 11.48 -1.26 -12.66
CA GLU A 69 10.48 -0.54 -13.45
C GLU A 69 9.15 -1.30 -13.42
N PRO A 70 8.04 -0.60 -13.71
CA PRO A 70 6.77 -1.28 -13.96
C PRO A 70 6.96 -2.37 -15.00
N GLY A 71 6.35 -3.52 -14.78
CA GLY A 71 6.32 -4.59 -15.76
C GLY A 71 5.66 -4.10 -17.05
N ASN A 72 6.24 -4.44 -18.20
CA ASN A 72 5.65 -4.12 -19.51
C ASN A 72 4.35 -4.93 -19.71
N GLY A 73 3.25 -4.44 -19.14
CA GLY A 73 1.91 -4.92 -19.48
C GLY A 73 1.52 -6.30 -18.96
N GLU A 74 2.25 -6.87 -17.99
CA GLU A 74 1.62 -7.95 -17.21
C GLU A 74 0.55 -7.33 -16.33
N THR A 75 -0.67 -7.60 -16.68
CA THR A 75 -1.88 -7.28 -15.92
C THR A 75 -1.70 -7.70 -14.48
N PRO A 76 -2.23 -6.94 -13.50
CA PRO A 76 -2.28 -7.39 -12.12
C PRO A 76 -2.78 -8.83 -12.06
N PRO A 77 -2.42 -9.63 -11.05
CA PRO A 77 -3.06 -10.92 -10.87
C PRO A 77 -4.56 -10.66 -10.77
N ILE A 78 -5.22 -10.74 -11.91
CA ILE A 78 -6.66 -10.58 -12.05
C ILE A 78 -7.27 -11.82 -11.40
N GLY A 79 -7.34 -11.78 -10.09
CA GLY A 79 -7.93 -12.89 -9.34
C GLY A 79 -9.41 -12.71 -9.09
N THR A 80 -9.90 -11.48 -9.14
CA THR A 80 -11.27 -11.18 -8.73
C THR A 80 -11.90 -10.11 -9.61
N SER A 81 -13.15 -10.33 -9.93
CA SER A 81 -14.06 -9.34 -10.50
C SER A 81 -14.23 -8.15 -9.54
N GLY A 82 -14.48 -6.99 -10.10
CA GLY A 82 -14.77 -5.79 -9.35
C GLY A 82 -13.63 -4.77 -9.36
N LEU A 83 -13.56 -3.98 -8.29
CA LEU A 83 -12.58 -2.90 -8.12
C LEU A 83 -11.39 -3.38 -7.28
N TYR A 84 -10.19 -3.03 -7.71
CA TYR A 84 -8.97 -3.20 -6.94
C TYR A 84 -7.98 -2.06 -7.24
N ALA A 85 -6.96 -1.92 -6.43
CA ALA A 85 -5.94 -0.88 -6.56
C ALA A 85 -4.53 -1.47 -6.65
N ASP A 86 -3.65 -0.71 -7.27
CA ASP A 86 -2.21 -0.94 -7.23
C ASP A 86 -1.52 0.36 -6.76
N PRO A 87 -0.86 0.34 -5.59
CA PRO A 87 -0.76 -0.76 -4.60
C PRO A 87 -2.12 -1.22 -4.05
N GLU A 88 -2.22 -2.46 -3.57
CA GLU A 88 -3.48 -3.04 -3.04
C GLU A 88 -4.10 -2.19 -1.92
N ILE A 89 -3.26 -1.67 -1.03
CA ILE A 89 -3.61 -0.66 -0.03
C ILE A 89 -2.70 0.54 -0.27
N PRO A 90 -3.12 1.51 -1.10
CA PRO A 90 -2.30 2.67 -1.40
C PRO A 90 -2.19 3.62 -0.21
N ASP A 91 -1.09 4.39 -0.16
CA ASP A 91 -0.92 5.46 0.81
C ASP A 91 -1.62 6.73 0.34
N ALA A 92 -2.28 7.46 1.25
CA ALA A 92 -2.97 8.70 0.93
C ALA A 92 -2.04 9.77 0.33
N ASP A 93 -0.77 9.76 0.70
CA ASP A 93 0.27 10.69 0.21
C ASP A 93 1.08 10.07 -0.96
N GLY A 94 0.62 8.95 -1.51
CA GLY A 94 1.17 8.30 -2.69
C GLY A 94 0.20 8.25 -3.87
N PRO A 95 0.69 7.95 -5.07
CA PRO A 95 -0.16 7.65 -6.22
C PRO A 95 -0.77 6.26 -6.13
N CYS A 96 -1.87 6.05 -6.85
CA CYS A 96 -2.35 4.69 -7.10
C CYS A 96 -3.02 4.59 -8.47
N THR A 97 -3.18 3.36 -8.93
CA THR A 97 -4.00 3.05 -10.10
C THR A 97 -5.17 2.17 -9.64
N LEU A 98 -6.37 2.59 -9.93
CA LEU A 98 -7.56 1.78 -9.74
C LEU A 98 -7.80 0.94 -11.00
N TYR A 99 -8.18 -0.30 -10.81
CA TYR A 99 -8.58 -1.21 -11.88
C TYR A 99 -10.00 -1.71 -11.64
N TYR A 100 -10.78 -1.71 -12.70
CA TYR A 100 -12.12 -2.29 -12.69
C TYR A 100 -12.19 -3.44 -13.69
N LYS A 101 -12.45 -4.64 -13.18
CA LYS A 101 -12.69 -5.85 -13.99
C LYS A 101 -14.17 -6.18 -13.97
N ALA A 102 -14.82 -6.02 -15.11
CA ALA A 102 -16.23 -6.37 -15.23
C ALA A 102 -16.42 -7.87 -15.46
N ASP A 103 -17.18 -8.49 -14.59
CA ASP A 103 -17.66 -9.86 -14.74
C ASP A 103 -19.20 -9.96 -14.72
N ASP A 104 -19.83 -8.83 -14.46
CA ASP A 104 -21.29 -8.72 -14.39
C ASP A 104 -21.93 -8.50 -15.76
N ALA A 105 -23.22 -8.76 -15.83
CA ALA A 105 -24.00 -8.59 -17.06
C ALA A 105 -24.15 -7.12 -17.50
N LYS A 106 -23.71 -6.14 -16.68
CA LYS A 106 -23.85 -4.71 -16.99
C LYS A 106 -22.74 -4.20 -17.90
N PHE A 107 -21.49 -4.55 -17.57
CA PHE A 107 -20.31 -3.99 -18.22
C PHE A 107 -19.42 -5.05 -18.90
N LYS A 108 -19.74 -6.33 -18.78
CA LYS A 108 -19.04 -7.37 -19.53
C LYS A 108 -19.27 -7.18 -21.04
N GLY A 109 -18.19 -7.08 -21.81
CA GLY A 109 -18.24 -6.79 -23.24
C GLY A 109 -18.58 -5.34 -23.57
N TRP A 110 -18.49 -4.42 -22.59
CA TRP A 110 -18.78 -3.01 -22.79
C TRP A 110 -17.70 -2.32 -23.63
N THR A 111 -18.10 -1.54 -24.63
CA THR A 111 -17.16 -0.90 -25.58
C THR A 111 -17.19 0.63 -25.54
N ASP A 112 -18.20 1.21 -24.91
CA ASP A 112 -18.33 2.66 -24.80
C ASP A 112 -17.56 3.18 -23.58
N ASP A 113 -17.47 4.52 -23.47
CA ASP A 113 -16.82 5.20 -22.35
C ASP A 113 -17.48 4.86 -21.01
N LEU A 114 -16.64 4.60 -20.02
CA LEU A 114 -17.02 4.47 -18.62
C LEU A 114 -16.47 5.64 -17.80
N TYR A 115 -17.20 6.03 -16.78
CA TYR A 115 -16.84 7.09 -15.85
C TYR A 115 -16.97 6.62 -14.40
N ALA A 116 -16.22 7.26 -13.52
CA ALA A 116 -16.30 7.03 -12.10
C ALA A 116 -17.11 8.16 -11.43
N HIS A 117 -18.12 7.81 -10.64
CA HIS A 117 -18.51 8.66 -9.53
C HIS A 117 -17.64 8.23 -8.36
N ILE A 118 -16.75 9.12 -7.89
CA ILE A 118 -15.63 8.75 -7.03
C ILE A 118 -15.39 9.82 -5.97
N GLY A 119 -15.16 9.38 -4.74
CA GLY A 119 -14.93 10.26 -3.60
C GLY A 119 -14.19 9.55 -2.46
N ILE A 120 -13.89 10.29 -1.41
CA ILE A 120 -13.40 9.76 -0.15
C ILE A 120 -14.61 9.36 0.71
N VAL A 121 -14.55 8.20 1.33
CA VAL A 121 -15.66 7.65 2.11
C VAL A 121 -15.23 7.38 3.55
N GLY A 122 -15.78 8.17 4.46
CA GLY A 122 -15.77 7.90 5.90
C GLY A 122 -17.13 7.32 6.31
N THR A 123 -17.87 8.05 7.13
CA THR A 123 -19.30 7.80 7.40
C THR A 123 -20.19 8.21 6.22
N GLU A 124 -19.74 9.21 5.47
CA GLU A 124 -20.40 9.76 4.29
C GLU A 124 -19.40 9.93 3.15
N TRP A 125 -19.91 10.11 1.93
CA TRP A 125 -19.10 10.47 0.78
C TRP A 125 -18.68 11.95 0.85
N THR A 126 -17.39 12.20 0.74
CA THR A 126 -16.78 13.53 0.72
C THR A 126 -15.82 13.66 -0.45
N PHE A 127 -15.44 14.89 -0.78
CA PHE A 127 -14.49 15.18 -1.87
C PHE A 127 -14.86 14.45 -3.18
N VAL A 128 -16.14 14.36 -3.48
CA VAL A 128 -16.64 13.78 -4.72
C VAL A 128 -16.15 14.62 -5.90
N GLN A 129 -15.56 13.97 -6.91
CA GLN A 129 -14.83 14.65 -7.97
C GLN A 129 -15.71 15.12 -9.15
N ALA A 130 -16.87 14.53 -9.31
CA ALA A 130 -17.83 14.92 -10.34
C ALA A 130 -19.25 14.68 -9.86
N GLU A 131 -20.15 15.55 -10.26
CA GLU A 131 -21.56 15.33 -10.07
C GLU A 131 -22.04 14.13 -10.90
N TRP A 132 -23.16 13.55 -10.50
CA TRP A 132 -23.62 12.29 -11.11
C TRP A 132 -23.76 12.32 -12.63
N ASN A 133 -24.09 13.47 -13.19
CA ASN A 133 -24.32 13.64 -14.64
C ASN A 133 -23.10 14.24 -15.38
N GLU A 134 -21.98 14.45 -14.68
CA GLU A 134 -20.79 15.05 -15.25
C GLU A 134 -19.81 13.98 -15.73
N ASN A 135 -19.40 14.11 -16.99
CA ASN A 135 -18.41 13.25 -17.63
C ASN A 135 -17.09 14.02 -17.78
N ILE A 136 -16.35 14.14 -16.70
CA ILE A 136 -15.04 14.82 -16.70
C ILE A 136 -13.91 13.83 -17.02
N ASP A 137 -12.92 14.28 -17.76
CA ASP A 137 -11.79 13.43 -18.18
C ASP A 137 -11.03 12.81 -17.00
N LYS A 138 -10.94 13.53 -15.90
CA LYS A 138 -10.29 13.07 -14.65
C LYS A 138 -10.93 11.79 -14.09
N CYS A 139 -12.22 11.60 -14.33
CA CYS A 139 -13.00 10.45 -13.84
C CYS A 139 -13.29 9.42 -14.94
N LYS A 140 -12.67 9.55 -16.09
CA LYS A 140 -12.87 8.62 -17.21
C LYS A 140 -11.99 7.39 -17.06
N TRP A 141 -12.62 6.22 -17.14
CA TRP A 141 -11.90 4.95 -17.17
C TRP A 141 -11.24 4.72 -18.52
N ILE A 142 -9.99 4.26 -18.50
CA ILE A 142 -9.18 3.99 -19.69
C ILE A 142 -9.09 2.48 -19.88
N PRO A 143 -9.49 1.94 -21.07
CA PRO A 143 -9.28 0.53 -21.37
C PRO A 143 -7.81 0.15 -21.31
N THR A 144 -7.48 -0.99 -20.69
CA THR A 144 -6.10 -1.47 -20.60
C THR A 144 -5.61 -2.22 -21.82
N GLY A 145 -6.51 -2.57 -22.74
CA GLY A 145 -6.25 -3.49 -23.86
C GLY A 145 -6.63 -4.93 -23.56
N GLU A 146 -6.86 -5.27 -22.29
CA GLU A 146 -7.45 -6.55 -21.92
C GLU A 146 -8.97 -6.49 -21.90
N THR A 147 -9.58 -7.63 -22.19
CA THR A 147 -11.04 -7.75 -22.21
C THR A 147 -11.64 -7.45 -20.86
N ASP A 148 -12.61 -6.55 -20.83
CA ASP A 148 -13.39 -6.18 -19.65
C ASP A 148 -12.55 -5.60 -18.49
N LEU A 149 -11.38 -5.00 -18.78
CA LEU A 149 -10.50 -4.38 -17.81
C LEU A 149 -10.22 -2.93 -18.15
N TRP A 150 -10.49 -2.05 -17.20
CA TRP A 150 -10.23 -0.61 -17.28
C TRP A 150 -9.37 -0.15 -16.11
N LYS A 151 -8.67 0.96 -16.31
CA LYS A 151 -7.88 1.62 -15.26
C LYS A 151 -8.26 3.09 -15.11
N LEU A 152 -8.03 3.62 -13.90
CA LEU A 152 -8.10 5.03 -13.56
C LEU A 152 -6.85 5.39 -12.75
N GLU A 153 -6.04 6.33 -13.23
CA GLU A 153 -4.82 6.74 -12.57
C GLU A 153 -5.10 7.91 -11.62
N ILE A 154 -4.66 7.77 -10.39
CA ILE A 154 -4.75 8.78 -9.34
C ILE A 154 -3.34 9.28 -9.04
N THR A 155 -3.01 10.46 -9.55
CA THR A 155 -1.69 11.08 -9.47
C THR A 155 -1.80 12.59 -9.24
N PRO A 156 -0.81 13.27 -8.60
CA PRO A 156 0.46 12.72 -8.08
C PRO A 156 0.30 11.95 -6.77
N THR A 157 -0.69 12.29 -5.93
CA THR A 157 -1.07 11.59 -4.71
C THR A 157 -2.59 11.49 -4.61
N ILE A 158 -3.11 10.54 -3.83
CA ILE A 158 -4.54 10.42 -3.58
C ILE A 158 -5.06 11.72 -2.96
N ARG A 159 -4.35 12.24 -1.97
CA ARG A 159 -4.74 13.44 -1.24
C ARG A 159 -4.85 14.66 -2.15
N GLU A 160 -3.88 14.89 -3.00
CA GLU A 160 -3.91 16.01 -3.97
C GLU A 160 -4.96 15.78 -5.05
N TRP A 161 -5.10 14.55 -5.53
CA TRP A 161 -6.07 14.21 -6.57
C TRP A 161 -7.50 14.48 -6.11
N PHE A 162 -7.84 14.18 -4.86
CA PHE A 162 -9.15 14.48 -4.29
C PHE A 162 -9.26 15.91 -3.76
N GLY A 163 -8.15 16.60 -3.53
CA GLY A 163 -8.14 17.93 -2.89
C GLY A 163 -8.53 17.86 -1.42
N SER A 164 -8.22 16.74 -0.75
CA SER A 164 -8.66 16.49 0.63
C SER A 164 -7.85 17.25 1.69
N GLY A 165 -6.72 17.87 1.32
CA GLY A 165 -5.87 18.59 2.26
C GLY A 165 -5.43 17.71 3.43
N ASP A 166 -5.71 18.15 4.65
CA ASP A 166 -5.38 17.41 5.88
C ASP A 166 -6.53 16.50 6.38
N ALA A 167 -7.61 16.35 5.60
CA ALA A 167 -8.68 15.45 5.97
C ALA A 167 -8.21 13.98 5.92
N GLU A 168 -8.79 13.15 6.78
CA GLU A 168 -8.53 11.72 6.80
C GLU A 168 -8.99 11.05 5.50
N VAL A 169 -8.12 10.21 4.93
CA VAL A 169 -8.37 9.44 3.71
C VAL A 169 -8.24 7.95 4.01
N SER A 170 -9.30 7.38 4.56
CA SER A 170 -9.30 5.96 4.95
C SER A 170 -9.79 5.03 3.85
N ARG A 171 -10.58 5.55 2.90
CA ARG A 171 -11.22 4.72 1.88
C ARG A 171 -11.63 5.53 0.66
N ILE A 172 -11.36 5.01 -0.54
CA ILE A 172 -11.91 5.53 -1.79
C ILE A 172 -13.18 4.77 -2.10
N GLY A 173 -14.28 5.48 -2.35
CA GLY A 173 -15.52 4.93 -2.87
C GLY A 173 -15.65 5.22 -4.37
N VAL A 174 -16.13 4.23 -5.11
CA VAL A 174 -16.28 4.29 -6.57
C VAL A 174 -17.59 3.66 -7.00
N VAL A 175 -18.32 4.35 -7.84
CA VAL A 175 -19.37 3.77 -8.68
C VAL A 175 -18.93 3.87 -10.13
N VAL A 176 -18.74 2.74 -10.78
CA VAL A 176 -18.48 2.71 -12.23
C VAL A 176 -19.81 2.88 -12.96
N ARG A 177 -19.89 3.83 -13.87
CA ARG A 177 -21.12 4.12 -14.60
C ARG A 177 -20.89 4.31 -16.11
N SER A 178 -21.93 4.06 -16.89
CA SER A 178 -21.96 4.43 -18.29
C SER A 178 -22.00 5.95 -18.46
N LYS A 179 -21.58 6.44 -19.62
CA LYS A 179 -21.57 7.86 -19.97
C LYS A 179 -22.94 8.54 -19.80
N ASP A 180 -24.00 7.85 -20.13
CA ASP A 180 -25.38 8.33 -20.03
C ASP A 180 -26.02 8.09 -18.64
N GLY A 181 -25.29 7.45 -17.72
CA GLY A 181 -25.76 7.11 -16.39
C GLY A 181 -26.84 6.01 -16.33
N SER A 182 -27.16 5.37 -17.47
CA SER A 182 -28.21 4.34 -17.52
C SER A 182 -27.82 3.03 -16.85
N LYS A 183 -26.50 2.79 -16.72
CA LYS A 183 -25.95 1.61 -16.08
C LYS A 183 -24.88 2.02 -15.06
N GLN A 184 -24.85 1.33 -13.94
CA GLN A 184 -23.87 1.56 -12.87
C GLN A 184 -23.63 0.30 -12.04
N THR A 185 -22.47 0.24 -11.40
CA THR A 185 -22.17 -0.75 -10.35
C THR A 185 -22.85 -0.35 -9.03
N PRO A 186 -22.92 -1.25 -8.06
CA PRO A 186 -23.02 -0.85 -6.65
C PRO A 186 -21.80 -0.01 -6.24
N ASP A 187 -21.83 0.52 -5.02
CA ASP A 187 -20.68 1.15 -4.40
C ASP A 187 -19.56 0.11 -4.25
N LEU A 188 -18.38 0.47 -4.73
CA LEU A 188 -17.16 -0.31 -4.64
C LEU A 188 -16.16 0.48 -3.80
N PHE A 189 -15.27 -0.21 -3.07
CA PHE A 189 -14.38 0.45 -2.13
C PHE A 189 -12.94 -0.07 -2.23
N VAL A 190 -11.98 0.84 -2.07
CA VAL A 190 -10.57 0.56 -1.87
C VAL A 190 -10.13 1.14 -0.54
N GLN A 191 -9.48 0.34 0.28
CA GLN A 191 -8.88 0.80 1.53
C GLN A 191 -7.64 1.64 1.22
N VAL A 192 -7.44 2.71 1.97
CA VAL A 192 -6.29 3.61 1.87
C VAL A 192 -5.57 3.67 3.20
N SER A 193 -4.26 3.61 3.19
CA SER A 193 -3.43 3.87 4.36
C SER A 193 -3.18 5.36 4.47
N ASP A 194 -3.69 6.00 5.51
CA ASP A 194 -3.42 7.40 5.78
C ASP A 194 -2.38 7.54 6.89
N THR A 195 -1.12 7.69 6.50
CA THR A 195 0.00 7.76 7.44
C THR A 195 0.09 9.09 8.18
N LYS A 196 -0.45 10.19 7.60
CA LYS A 196 -0.49 11.49 8.27
C LYS A 196 -1.44 11.51 9.47
N ASN A 197 -2.54 10.79 9.36
CA ASN A 197 -3.57 10.72 10.39
C ASN A 197 -3.45 9.44 11.25
N LYS A 198 -2.39 8.64 11.04
CA LYS A 198 -2.01 7.66 12.06
C LYS A 198 -1.59 8.47 13.28
N PHE A 199 -2.24 8.19 14.40
CA PHE A 199 -1.89 8.75 15.69
C PHE A 199 -0.37 8.91 15.77
N GLU A 200 0.12 10.15 15.82
CA GLU A 200 1.43 10.39 16.39
C GLU A 200 1.42 9.63 17.71
N PRO A 201 2.44 8.80 18.00
CA PRO A 201 2.53 8.21 19.32
C PRO A 201 2.54 9.40 20.28
N VAL A 202 1.40 9.65 20.88
CA VAL A 202 1.35 10.55 22.02
C VAL A 202 2.38 9.92 22.93
N ASP A 203 3.50 10.62 23.08
CA ASP A 203 4.55 10.25 24.04
C ASP A 203 3.81 9.75 25.26
N PRO A 204 4.02 8.50 25.75
CA PRO A 204 3.14 7.84 26.70
C PRO A 204 2.98 8.78 27.85
N VAL A 205 1.87 9.47 27.79
CA VAL A 205 1.68 10.68 28.52
C VAL A 205 1.82 10.30 29.95
N LYS A 206 2.68 11.00 30.57
CA LYS A 206 2.66 11.33 31.97
C LYS A 206 1.31 11.94 32.42
N GLU A 207 0.24 11.72 31.69
CA GLU A 207 -1.10 12.00 32.14
C GLU A 207 -1.41 11.02 33.26
N ALA A 208 -1.82 11.58 34.36
CA ALA A 208 -2.11 10.91 35.60
C ALA A 208 -3.00 9.69 35.37
N MET A 209 -2.38 8.55 35.11
CA MET A 209 -3.06 7.28 35.22
C MET A 209 -3.55 7.13 36.65
N PRO A 210 -4.73 6.56 36.88
CA PRO A 210 -5.17 6.21 38.21
C PRO A 210 -4.03 5.46 38.90
N SER A 211 -3.74 5.85 40.15
CA SER A 211 -2.62 5.25 40.90
C SER A 211 -2.76 3.72 40.89
N GLY A 212 -1.78 3.01 40.39
CA GLY A 212 -1.78 1.54 40.29
C GLY A 212 -1.81 0.97 38.86
N CYS A 213 -2.12 1.73 37.84
CA CYS A 213 -2.13 1.26 36.46
C CYS A 213 -0.89 1.75 35.69
N SER A 214 -0.36 0.90 34.84
CA SER A 214 0.63 1.28 33.82
C SER A 214 0.19 0.71 32.47
N HIS A 215 0.57 1.36 31.39
CA HIS A 215 0.29 0.88 30.04
C HIS A 215 1.55 0.88 29.19
N GLY A 216 1.58 -0.02 28.24
CA GLY A 216 2.55 -0.03 27.17
C GLY A 216 1.82 -0.02 25.83
N ILE A 217 2.31 0.76 24.89
CA ILE A 217 1.79 0.77 23.50
C ILE A 217 2.92 0.30 22.61
N ASN A 218 2.68 -0.79 21.87
CA ASN A 218 3.60 -1.33 20.89
C ASN A 218 2.98 -1.15 19.50
N TYR A 219 3.69 -0.47 18.61
CA TYR A 219 3.33 -0.36 17.21
C TYR A 219 3.96 -1.52 16.43
N ASN A 220 3.13 -2.36 15.86
CA ASN A 220 3.59 -3.53 15.12
C ASN A 220 3.94 -3.16 13.68
N PRO A 221 4.86 -3.90 13.04
CA PRO A 221 5.25 -3.64 11.64
C PRO A 221 4.12 -3.78 10.63
N ASP A 222 3.05 -4.51 10.97
CA ASP A 222 1.86 -4.70 10.14
C ASP A 222 0.84 -3.55 10.24
N GLY A 223 1.18 -2.50 11.03
CA GLY A 223 0.33 -1.35 11.27
C GLY A 223 -0.71 -1.55 12.37
N SER A 224 -0.75 -2.72 13.01
CA SER A 224 -1.57 -2.93 14.21
C SER A 224 -0.91 -2.30 15.45
N VAL A 225 -1.73 -2.01 16.45
CA VAL A 225 -1.28 -1.45 17.73
C VAL A 225 -1.65 -2.42 18.84
N THR A 226 -0.64 -2.85 19.62
CA THR A 226 -0.86 -3.63 20.83
C THR A 226 -0.83 -2.70 22.04
N VAL A 227 -1.93 -2.60 22.75
CA VAL A 227 -2.00 -1.87 24.02
C VAL A 227 -1.95 -2.88 25.16
N VAL A 228 -0.90 -2.79 25.99
CA VAL A 228 -0.75 -3.64 27.15
C VAL A 228 -1.04 -2.82 28.39
N LEU A 229 -2.07 -3.20 29.12
CA LEU A 229 -2.47 -2.59 30.39
C LEU A 229 -1.95 -3.46 31.54
N TYR A 230 -1.18 -2.86 32.43
CA TYR A 230 -0.69 -3.52 33.63
C TYR A 230 -1.44 -2.99 34.86
N ASP A 231 -2.06 -3.89 35.60
CA ASP A 231 -2.60 -3.58 36.92
C ASP A 231 -1.57 -4.07 37.95
N LYS A 232 -0.98 -3.13 38.70
CA LYS A 232 0.04 -3.43 39.70
C LYS A 232 -0.47 -4.27 40.87
N ASP A 233 -1.77 -4.21 41.12
CA ASP A 233 -2.40 -4.85 42.26
C ASP A 233 -2.84 -6.28 42.00
N LYS A 234 -2.75 -6.74 40.75
CA LYS A 234 -3.22 -8.08 40.32
C LYS A 234 -2.14 -8.99 39.74
N ASN A 235 -0.98 -9.06 40.36
CA ASN A 235 0.05 -10.09 40.07
C ASN A 235 0.31 -10.36 38.58
N GLY A 236 0.36 -9.29 37.76
CA GLY A 236 0.76 -9.42 36.36
C GLY A 236 -0.34 -9.94 35.42
N ALA A 237 -1.62 -9.84 35.75
CA ALA A 237 -2.68 -10.08 34.79
C ALA A 237 -2.62 -9.01 33.69
N SER A 238 -2.32 -9.40 32.46
CA SER A 238 -2.39 -8.56 31.27
C SER A 238 -3.76 -8.66 30.65
N TYR A 239 -4.30 -7.52 30.23
CA TYR A 239 -5.51 -7.48 29.41
C TYR A 239 -5.08 -7.01 28.02
N ASP A 240 -5.21 -7.90 27.03
CA ASP A 240 -5.03 -7.56 25.64
C ASP A 240 -6.36 -7.01 25.07
N TRP A 241 -6.34 -5.77 24.64
CA TRP A 241 -7.40 -5.21 23.83
C TRP A 241 -6.89 -5.02 22.40
N CYS A 242 -7.45 -5.78 21.48
CA CYS A 242 -7.24 -5.56 20.05
C CYS A 242 -8.39 -4.70 19.52
N TYR A 243 -8.07 -3.60 18.88
CA TYR A 243 -8.97 -2.80 18.04
C TYR A 243 -8.50 -2.84 16.60
#